data_9d7b964feb90517b6680727a5c0c9a90
#
_entry.id   9d7b964feb90517b6680727a5c0c9a90
#
_cell.length_a   1.000
_cell.length_b   1.000
_cell.length_c   1.000
_cell.angle_alpha   90.00
_cell.angle_beta   90.00
_cell.angle_gamma   90.00
#
_symmetry.space_group_name_H-M   'P 1'
#
loop_
_entity.id
_entity.type
_entity.pdbx_description
1 polymer ?
#
loop_
_entity_poly.entity_id
_entity_poly.type
_entity_poly.pdbx_seq_one_letter_code
_entity_poly.pdbx_strand_id
1 'polypeptide(L)'
;MAYKHGIYTSEVATSLVPMTATSGGLIVAFGTAPVHLASEAVAVNTPVLCYSYKEAVAALGYSDDWEKYTLSEVIKTQFALFNVAPIVLVNVLDPKKHKKDVQDKQTAIVGGTAVVTEPALLKTLGVKLSAAHQKLAPDKDYTAAYDAEGRLIITPIAGGGIPSGTTELCLSYTVLDPG
;
A
#
# COMPACT_ATOMS: atom_id res chain seq x y z
N MET A 1 58.02 -54.95 22.58
CA MET A 1 56.72 -54.20 22.44
C MET A 1 57.06 -52.74 22.52
N ALA A 2 56.82 -52.00 21.45
CA ALA A 2 57.06 -50.56 21.42
C ALA A 2 55.87 -49.86 22.03
N TYR A 3 56.04 -49.16 23.15
CA TYR A 3 55.04 -48.30 23.74
C TYR A 3 54.87 -47.05 22.85
N LYS A 4 53.68 -46.85 22.31
CA LYS A 4 53.34 -45.61 21.61
C LYS A 4 52.91 -44.56 22.65
N HIS A 5 53.78 -43.58 22.86
CA HIS A 5 53.43 -42.40 23.64
C HIS A 5 52.86 -41.33 22.69
N GLY A 6 51.67 -40.85 22.97
CA GLY A 6 51.02 -39.78 22.22
C GLY A 6 49.54 -39.58 22.62
N ILE A 7 49.02 -38.41 22.37
CA ILE A 7 47.59 -38.13 22.51
C ILE A 7 46.92 -38.57 21.20
N TYR A 8 46.02 -39.52 21.31
CA TYR A 8 45.22 -39.97 20.16
C TYR A 8 43.88 -39.26 20.22
N THR A 9 43.65 -38.35 19.28
CA THR A 9 42.33 -37.73 19.06
C THR A 9 41.63 -38.46 17.93
N SER A 10 40.42 -38.94 18.16
CA SER A 10 39.51 -39.39 17.11
C SER A 10 38.44 -38.36 16.91
N GLU A 11 38.29 -37.86 15.72
CA GLU A 11 37.11 -37.06 15.34
C GLU A 11 35.95 -38.02 15.14
N VAL A 12 34.96 -37.91 16.00
CA VAL A 12 33.65 -38.54 15.77
C VAL A 12 32.81 -37.52 15.00
N ALA A 13 32.35 -37.89 13.82
CA ALA A 13 31.42 -37.05 13.07
C ALA A 13 30.25 -36.71 13.96
N THR A 14 30.13 -35.44 14.35
CA THR A 14 28.95 -34.92 15.02
C THR A 14 27.81 -35.11 14.04
N SER A 15 26.92 -36.04 14.31
CA SER A 15 25.68 -36.14 13.53
C SER A 15 24.92 -34.81 13.76
N LEU A 16 25.05 -33.91 12.81
CA LEU A 16 24.12 -32.82 12.68
C LEU A 16 22.76 -33.48 12.44
N VAL A 17 21.98 -33.65 13.49
CA VAL A 17 20.55 -33.94 13.33
C VAL A 17 20.05 -32.75 12.55
N PRO A 18 19.63 -32.91 11.27
CA PRO A 18 19.02 -31.81 10.56
C PRO A 18 17.87 -31.35 11.46
N MET A 19 17.85 -30.07 11.81
CA MET A 19 16.69 -29.50 12.49
C MET A 19 15.48 -29.89 11.64
N THR A 20 14.67 -30.77 12.19
CA THR A 20 13.38 -31.04 11.61
C THR A 20 12.71 -29.70 11.53
N ALA A 21 12.55 -29.17 10.31
CA ALA A 21 11.75 -27.99 10.12
C ALA A 21 10.40 -28.32 10.72
N THR A 22 10.16 -27.87 11.93
CA THR A 22 8.82 -27.84 12.48
C THR A 22 8.06 -27.05 11.45
N SER A 23 7.11 -27.68 10.75
CA SER A 23 6.19 -26.98 9.88
C SER A 23 5.40 -26.04 10.78
N GLY A 24 5.97 -24.89 11.08
CA GLY A 24 5.27 -23.79 11.69
C GLY A 24 4.04 -23.55 10.83
N GLY A 25 2.87 -23.51 11.44
CA GLY A 25 1.64 -23.29 10.69
C GLY A 25 1.81 -22.03 9.82
N LEU A 26 1.24 -22.05 8.64
CA LEU A 26 1.21 -20.88 7.76
C LEU A 26 0.46 -19.74 8.48
N ILE A 27 1.11 -18.59 8.62
CA ILE A 27 0.48 -17.42 9.21
C ILE A 27 -0.59 -16.90 8.25
N VAL A 28 -1.79 -16.69 8.76
CA VAL A 28 -2.90 -16.08 8.03
C VAL A 28 -3.35 -14.84 8.78
N ALA A 29 -3.33 -13.68 8.11
CA ALA A 29 -3.78 -12.42 8.69
C ALA A 29 -4.97 -11.86 7.90
N PHE A 30 -5.99 -11.43 8.62
CA PHE A 30 -7.17 -10.73 8.11
C PHE A 30 -7.13 -9.28 8.59
N GLY A 31 -7.45 -8.35 7.71
CA GLY A 31 -7.48 -6.95 8.09
C GLY A 31 -7.79 -6.03 6.92
N THR A 32 -7.64 -4.73 7.14
CA THR A 32 -7.87 -3.68 6.15
C THR A 32 -6.56 -3.33 5.44
N ALA A 33 -6.62 -3.09 4.13
CA ALA A 33 -5.49 -2.70 3.32
C ALA A 33 -5.81 -1.53 2.38
N PRO A 34 -4.84 -0.63 2.11
CA PRO A 34 -5.03 0.50 1.21
C PRO A 34 -4.92 0.06 -0.26
N VAL A 35 -5.86 -0.77 -0.71
CA VAL A 35 -5.83 -1.38 -2.06
C VAL A 35 -5.85 -0.36 -3.21
N HIS A 36 -6.19 0.90 -2.95
CA HIS A 36 -6.10 1.98 -3.92
C HIS A 36 -4.65 2.37 -4.25
N LEU A 37 -3.70 2.04 -3.37
CA LEU A 37 -2.27 2.25 -3.55
C LEU A 37 -1.57 1.02 -4.15
N ALA A 38 -2.27 -0.10 -4.30
CA ALA A 38 -1.71 -1.34 -4.85
C ALA A 38 -1.53 -1.21 -6.37
N SER A 39 -0.38 -1.67 -6.89
CA SER A 39 -0.12 -1.75 -8.33
C SER A 39 -0.87 -2.92 -9.00
N GLU A 40 -1.07 -4.01 -8.26
CA GLU A 40 -1.71 -5.26 -8.71
C GLU A 40 -2.83 -5.65 -7.74
N ALA A 41 -3.77 -4.73 -7.51
CA ALA A 41 -4.80 -4.87 -6.48
C ALA A 41 -5.58 -6.19 -6.60
N VAL A 42 -5.60 -6.98 -5.52
CA VAL A 42 -6.35 -8.23 -5.43
C VAL A 42 -7.78 -7.97 -4.97
N ALA A 43 -8.70 -8.85 -5.37
CA ALA A 43 -10.09 -8.75 -4.97
C ALA A 43 -10.27 -8.91 -3.45
N VAL A 44 -11.30 -8.23 -2.92
CA VAL A 44 -11.65 -8.31 -1.50
C VAL A 44 -12.00 -9.73 -1.07
N ASN A 45 -11.66 -10.09 0.15
CA ASN A 45 -11.85 -11.42 0.73
C ASN A 45 -11.16 -12.56 -0.04
N THR A 46 -10.14 -12.24 -0.83
CA THR A 46 -9.33 -13.23 -1.54
C THR A 46 -8.03 -13.44 -0.78
N PRO A 47 -7.70 -14.68 -0.36
CA PRO A 47 -6.41 -14.98 0.25
C PRO A 47 -5.27 -14.80 -0.74
N VAL A 48 -4.23 -14.09 -0.34
CA VAL A 48 -3.01 -13.86 -1.11
C VAL A 48 -1.83 -14.44 -0.36
N LEU A 49 -1.12 -15.39 -0.95
CA LEU A 49 0.12 -15.92 -0.41
C LEU A 49 1.27 -15.03 -0.87
N CYS A 50 1.94 -14.41 0.08
CA CYS A 50 3.06 -13.50 -0.16
C CYS A 50 4.35 -14.08 0.40
N TYR A 51 5.41 -14.04 -0.39
CA TYR A 51 6.76 -14.48 -0.01
C TYR A 51 7.71 -13.31 0.30
N SER A 52 7.30 -12.09 0.01
CA SER A 52 8.11 -10.91 0.23
C SER A 52 7.27 -9.66 0.53
N TYR A 53 7.92 -8.67 1.17
CA TYR A 53 7.33 -7.34 1.39
C TYR A 53 6.84 -6.71 0.08
N LYS A 54 7.65 -6.80 -0.98
CA LYS A 54 7.32 -6.21 -2.28
C LYS A 54 6.05 -6.82 -2.89
N GLU A 55 5.89 -8.14 -2.84
CA GLU A 55 4.68 -8.83 -3.32
C GLU A 55 3.45 -8.41 -2.53
N ALA A 56 3.56 -8.35 -1.20
CA ALA A 56 2.46 -7.94 -0.33
C ALA A 56 2.01 -6.49 -0.63
N VAL A 57 2.97 -5.56 -0.79
CA VAL A 57 2.68 -4.16 -1.15
C VAL A 57 2.10 -4.05 -2.56
N ALA A 58 2.59 -4.81 -3.52
CA ALA A 58 2.03 -4.80 -4.89
C ALA A 58 0.56 -5.25 -4.91
N ALA A 59 0.22 -6.27 -4.13
CA ALA A 59 -1.12 -6.87 -4.08
C ALA A 59 -2.13 -6.07 -3.24
N LEU A 60 -1.68 -5.49 -2.12
CA LEU A 60 -2.56 -4.91 -1.10
C LEU A 60 -2.37 -3.40 -0.89
N GLY A 61 -1.27 -2.82 -1.40
CA GLY A 61 -0.85 -1.47 -1.06
C GLY A 61 -0.18 -1.41 0.31
N TYR A 62 0.34 -0.24 0.65
CA TYR A 62 0.92 0.03 1.95
C TYR A 62 0.67 1.48 2.37
N SER A 63 0.43 1.70 3.66
CA SER A 63 0.31 3.00 4.30
C SER A 63 0.85 2.91 5.73
N ASP A 64 1.45 3.98 6.23
CA ASP A 64 1.87 4.07 7.64
C ASP A 64 0.70 4.40 8.59
N ASP A 65 -0.51 4.62 8.07
CA ASP A 65 -1.74 4.76 8.86
C ASP A 65 -2.28 3.37 9.26
N TRP A 66 -1.66 2.78 10.28
CA TRP A 66 -1.97 1.42 10.73
C TRP A 66 -3.29 1.32 11.50
N GLU A 67 -3.80 2.45 12.01
CA GLU A 67 -5.12 2.49 12.65
C GLU A 67 -6.22 2.19 11.63
N LYS A 68 -6.08 2.71 10.40
CA LYS A 68 -7.00 2.45 9.30
C LYS A 68 -6.67 1.18 8.51
N TYR A 69 -5.39 0.87 8.36
CA TYR A 69 -4.92 -0.22 7.50
C TYR A 69 -4.10 -1.25 8.28
N THR A 70 -4.79 -2.10 9.02
CA THR A 70 -4.19 -3.07 9.93
C THR A 70 -3.26 -4.09 9.25
N LEU A 71 -3.51 -4.44 7.97
CA LEU A 71 -2.59 -5.30 7.22
C LEU A 71 -1.27 -4.62 6.90
N SER A 72 -1.21 -3.28 6.84
CA SER A 72 0.06 -2.57 6.64
C SER A 72 1.02 -2.78 7.81
N GLU A 73 0.51 -2.81 9.05
CA GLU A 73 1.29 -3.18 10.23
C GLU A 73 1.83 -4.61 10.12
N VAL A 74 0.98 -5.57 9.76
CA VAL A 74 1.38 -6.97 9.57
C VAL A 74 2.45 -7.09 8.49
N ILE A 75 2.26 -6.45 7.35
CA ILE A 75 3.25 -6.45 6.24
C ILE A 75 4.59 -5.91 6.73
N LYS A 76 4.59 -4.77 7.44
CA LYS A 76 5.82 -4.15 7.95
C LYS A 76 6.51 -5.04 8.98
N THR A 77 5.77 -5.50 9.97
CA THR A 77 6.34 -6.26 11.09
C THR A 77 6.85 -7.62 10.64
N GLN A 78 6.05 -8.38 9.91
CA GLN A 78 6.40 -9.75 9.55
C GLN A 78 7.51 -9.80 8.49
N PHE A 79 7.39 -9.06 7.41
CA PHE A 79 8.38 -9.12 6.33
C PHE A 79 9.61 -8.24 6.60
N ALA A 80 9.43 -6.99 7.08
CA ALA A 80 10.54 -6.06 7.18
C ALA A 80 11.29 -6.16 8.52
N LEU A 81 10.60 -6.45 9.64
CA LEU A 81 11.26 -6.52 10.95
C LEU A 81 11.65 -7.95 11.32
N PHE A 82 10.76 -8.92 11.14
CA PHE A 82 10.98 -10.29 11.59
C PHE A 82 11.43 -11.23 10.48
N ASN A 83 11.38 -10.79 9.21
CA ASN A 83 11.75 -11.58 8.03
C ASN A 83 11.03 -12.95 7.98
N VAL A 84 9.76 -12.97 8.31
CA VAL A 84 8.91 -14.16 8.29
C VAL A 84 8.19 -14.26 6.94
N ALA A 85 8.35 -15.37 6.27
CA ALA A 85 7.66 -15.71 5.02
C ALA A 85 7.54 -17.24 4.89
N PRO A 86 6.54 -17.78 4.18
CA PRO A 86 5.42 -17.08 3.53
C PRO A 86 4.29 -16.70 4.51
N ILE A 87 3.46 -15.73 4.12
CA ILE A 87 2.29 -15.30 4.88
C ILE A 87 1.10 -15.19 3.95
N VAL A 88 -0.07 -15.62 4.39
CA VAL A 88 -1.35 -15.39 3.71
C VAL A 88 -2.00 -14.14 4.27
N LEU A 89 -2.31 -13.20 3.40
CA LEU A 89 -2.99 -11.95 3.74
C LEU A 89 -4.37 -11.92 3.11
N VAL A 90 -5.37 -11.47 3.85
CA VAL A 90 -6.75 -11.35 3.38
C VAL A 90 -7.28 -9.96 3.68
N ASN A 91 -7.47 -9.14 2.64
CA ASN A 91 -8.08 -7.83 2.79
C ASN A 91 -9.60 -7.94 2.87
N VAL A 92 -10.19 -7.42 3.94
CA VAL A 92 -11.64 -7.38 4.17
C VAL A 92 -12.27 -6.02 3.85
N LEU A 93 -11.45 -5.00 3.56
CA LEU A 93 -11.93 -3.67 3.19
C LEU A 93 -12.47 -3.66 1.76
N ASP A 94 -13.79 -3.49 1.63
CA ASP A 94 -14.44 -3.39 0.31
C ASP A 94 -14.62 -1.91 -0.08
N PRO A 95 -13.87 -1.41 -1.09
CA PRO A 95 -13.97 -0.02 -1.54
C PRO A 95 -15.36 0.36 -2.10
N LYS A 96 -16.20 -0.62 -2.40
CA LYS A 96 -17.56 -0.38 -2.87
C LYS A 96 -18.55 -0.12 -1.73
N LYS A 97 -18.26 -0.68 -0.55
CA LYS A 97 -19.12 -0.59 0.63
C LYS A 97 -18.60 0.43 1.65
N HIS A 98 -17.30 0.37 1.94
CA HIS A 98 -16.64 1.22 2.95
C HIS A 98 -16.08 2.48 2.28
N LYS A 99 -16.98 3.39 1.93
CA LYS A 99 -16.66 4.62 1.19
C LYS A 99 -17.54 5.78 1.59
N LYS A 100 -16.99 6.98 1.41
CA LYS A 100 -17.70 8.25 1.57
C LYS A 100 -17.46 9.11 0.34
N ASP A 101 -18.53 9.66 -0.23
CA ASP A 101 -18.42 10.56 -1.36
C ASP A 101 -18.24 12.00 -0.87
N VAL A 102 -17.24 12.67 -1.41
CA VAL A 102 -16.95 14.10 -1.21
C VAL A 102 -17.31 14.83 -2.49
N GLN A 103 -18.16 15.84 -2.37
CA GLN A 103 -18.64 16.61 -3.52
C GLN A 103 -18.20 18.06 -3.38
N ASP A 104 -17.71 18.61 -4.50
CA ASP A 104 -17.40 20.03 -4.70
C ASP A 104 -16.53 20.66 -3.58
N LYS A 105 -15.57 19.89 -3.04
CA LYS A 105 -14.63 20.36 -2.02
C LYS A 105 -13.62 21.30 -2.66
N GLN A 106 -13.54 22.53 -2.13
CA GLN A 106 -12.52 23.49 -2.55
C GLN A 106 -11.15 23.09 -1.97
N THR A 107 -10.16 23.04 -2.84
CA THR A 107 -8.78 22.65 -2.50
C THR A 107 -7.83 23.67 -3.10
N ALA A 108 -7.01 24.28 -2.26
CA ALA A 108 -6.04 25.30 -2.68
C ALA A 108 -4.91 24.67 -3.54
N ILE A 109 -4.48 25.43 -4.54
CA ILE A 109 -3.25 25.12 -5.29
C ILE A 109 -2.08 25.82 -4.56
N VAL A 110 -1.17 25.01 -4.05
CA VAL A 110 0.04 25.47 -3.37
C VAL A 110 1.27 24.92 -4.08
N GLY A 111 2.20 25.79 -4.46
CA GLY A 111 3.39 25.35 -5.20
C GLY A 111 3.10 24.72 -6.56
N GLY A 112 1.97 25.09 -7.17
CA GLY A 112 1.56 24.56 -8.49
C GLY A 112 0.79 23.25 -8.44
N THR A 113 0.46 22.72 -7.27
CA THR A 113 -0.28 21.47 -7.10
C THR A 113 -1.42 21.62 -6.10
N ALA A 114 -2.51 20.88 -6.30
CA ALA A 114 -3.54 20.69 -5.30
C ALA A 114 -3.38 19.30 -4.67
N VAL A 115 -3.44 19.22 -3.33
CA VAL A 115 -3.18 17.99 -2.58
C VAL A 115 -4.43 17.56 -1.82
N VAL A 116 -4.83 16.30 -2.01
CA VAL A 116 -5.87 15.63 -1.23
C VAL A 116 -5.19 14.65 -0.28
N THR A 117 -5.27 14.93 1.01
CA THR A 117 -4.63 14.11 2.07
C THR A 117 -5.47 12.91 2.50
N GLU A 118 -6.76 12.93 2.18
CA GLU A 118 -7.67 11.82 2.46
C GLU A 118 -7.41 10.64 1.52
N PRO A 119 -7.73 9.38 1.89
CA PRO A 119 -7.52 8.20 1.06
C PRO A 119 -8.50 8.17 -0.13
N ALA A 120 -8.34 9.13 -1.04
CA ALA A 120 -9.20 9.33 -2.19
C ALA A 120 -8.92 8.31 -3.29
N LEU A 121 -9.98 7.77 -3.90
CA LEU A 121 -9.86 6.87 -5.04
C LEU A 121 -9.63 7.68 -6.32
N LEU A 122 -8.43 7.59 -6.90
CA LEU A 122 -8.04 8.30 -8.12
C LEU A 122 -9.05 8.13 -9.27
N LYS A 123 -9.60 6.93 -9.43
CA LYS A 123 -10.58 6.62 -10.50
C LYS A 123 -11.91 7.38 -10.36
N THR A 124 -12.21 7.93 -9.18
CA THR A 124 -13.46 8.68 -8.92
C THR A 124 -13.25 10.18 -8.96
N LEU A 125 -11.99 10.64 -9.14
CA LEU A 125 -11.65 12.05 -9.12
C LEU A 125 -12.37 12.81 -10.23
N GLY A 126 -13.03 13.88 -9.84
CA GLY A 126 -13.58 14.90 -10.74
C GLY A 126 -13.00 16.25 -10.37
N VAL A 127 -12.38 16.93 -11.32
CA VAL A 127 -11.77 18.25 -11.12
C VAL A 127 -12.58 19.28 -11.89
N LYS A 128 -12.89 20.40 -11.25
CA LYS A 128 -13.56 21.56 -11.83
C LYS A 128 -12.88 22.85 -11.37
N LEU A 129 -13.07 23.94 -12.09
CA LEU A 129 -12.63 25.28 -11.63
C LEU A 129 -13.53 25.82 -10.50
N SER A 130 -14.82 25.53 -10.55
CA SER A 130 -15.79 25.79 -9.47
C SER A 130 -16.96 24.82 -9.62
N ALA A 131 -17.85 24.78 -8.64
CA ALA A 131 -19.01 23.89 -8.63
C ALA A 131 -19.92 24.05 -9.89
N ALA A 132 -19.98 25.27 -10.45
CA ALA A 132 -20.78 25.59 -11.65
C ALA A 132 -20.10 25.24 -12.99
N HIS A 133 -18.79 24.93 -12.99
CA HIS A 133 -18.05 24.64 -14.21
C HIS A 133 -18.14 23.16 -14.60
N GLN A 134 -17.90 22.91 -15.89
CA GLN A 134 -17.77 21.53 -16.38
C GLN A 134 -16.53 20.84 -15.82
N LYS A 135 -16.55 19.50 -15.77
CA LYS A 135 -15.39 18.69 -15.41
C LYS A 135 -14.26 18.92 -16.39
N LEU A 136 -13.08 19.10 -15.86
CA LEU A 136 -11.81 19.11 -16.60
C LEU A 136 -11.42 17.69 -17.00
N ALA A 137 -10.70 17.56 -18.10
CA ALA A 137 -10.27 16.28 -18.62
C ALA A 137 -8.91 15.86 -18.03
N PRO A 138 -8.80 14.65 -17.45
CA PRO A 138 -7.50 14.13 -17.05
C PRO A 138 -6.56 13.99 -18.25
N ASP A 139 -5.26 14.08 -18.01
CA ASP A 139 -4.17 14.01 -18.98
C ASP A 139 -4.17 15.12 -20.06
N LYS A 140 -5.17 15.98 -20.07
CA LYS A 140 -5.26 17.16 -20.94
C LYS A 140 -5.16 18.47 -20.15
N ASP A 141 -5.95 18.58 -19.10
CA ASP A 141 -6.06 19.79 -18.30
C ASP A 141 -5.25 19.69 -17.00
N TYR A 142 -5.11 18.49 -16.48
CA TYR A 142 -4.35 18.17 -15.27
C TYR A 142 -3.83 16.73 -15.31
N THR A 143 -2.79 16.46 -14.53
CA THR A 143 -2.37 15.10 -14.16
C THR A 143 -2.71 14.83 -12.70
N ALA A 144 -3.01 13.58 -12.37
CA ALA A 144 -3.26 13.17 -11.00
C ALA A 144 -2.57 11.84 -10.69
N ALA A 145 -1.84 11.79 -9.58
CA ALA A 145 -1.11 10.60 -9.14
C ALA A 145 -1.03 10.57 -7.62
N TYR A 146 -0.75 9.39 -7.06
CA TYR A 146 -0.40 9.29 -5.65
C TYR A 146 1.08 9.60 -5.44
N ASP A 147 1.39 10.29 -4.34
CA ASP A 147 2.76 10.47 -3.87
C ASP A 147 3.20 9.26 -3.01
N ALA A 148 4.43 9.36 -2.47
CA ALA A 148 5.00 8.30 -1.64
C ALA A 148 4.24 8.09 -0.31
N GLU A 149 3.54 9.10 0.16
CA GLU A 149 2.71 9.07 1.37
C GLU A 149 1.27 8.62 1.09
N GLY A 150 0.93 8.33 -0.18
CA GLY A 150 -0.42 7.90 -0.60
C GLY A 150 -1.44 9.05 -0.71
N ARG A 151 -0.98 10.31 -0.71
CA ARG A 151 -1.83 11.48 -0.95
C ARG A 151 -2.05 11.66 -2.45
N LEU A 152 -3.23 12.10 -2.84
CA LEU A 152 -3.54 12.36 -4.24
C LEU A 152 -3.08 13.76 -4.63
N ILE A 153 -2.12 13.85 -5.54
CA ILE A 153 -1.55 15.10 -6.07
C ILE A 153 -2.17 15.39 -7.43
N ILE A 154 -2.72 16.59 -7.58
CA ILE A 154 -3.29 17.08 -8.84
C ILE A 154 -2.41 18.23 -9.35
N THR A 155 -1.85 18.06 -10.53
CA THR A 155 -0.95 19.05 -11.16
C THR A 155 -1.59 19.59 -12.42
N PRO A 156 -1.90 20.90 -12.52
CA PRO A 156 -2.35 21.54 -13.73
C PRO A 156 -1.36 21.39 -14.88
N ILE A 157 -1.86 21.14 -16.09
CA ILE A 157 -1.03 21.10 -17.30
C ILE A 157 -1.00 22.50 -17.93
N ALA A 158 0.19 22.95 -18.28
CA ALA A 158 0.37 24.23 -18.95
C ALA A 158 -0.35 24.24 -20.30
N GLY A 159 -1.22 25.25 -20.53
CA GLY A 159 -2.05 25.32 -21.73
C GLY A 159 -3.32 24.46 -21.70
N GLY A 160 -3.57 23.73 -20.61
CA GLY A 160 -4.82 23.04 -20.37
C GLY A 160 -5.96 23.96 -19.93
N GLY A 161 -7.07 23.38 -19.53
CA GLY A 161 -8.28 24.12 -19.11
C GLY A 161 -8.19 24.82 -17.75
N ILE A 162 -7.05 24.71 -17.04
CA ILE A 162 -6.81 25.41 -15.77
C ILE A 162 -5.96 26.66 -16.06
N PRO A 163 -6.53 27.86 -15.93
CA PRO A 163 -5.80 29.11 -16.20
C PRO A 163 -4.62 29.28 -15.25
N SER A 164 -3.53 29.87 -15.75
CA SER A 164 -2.40 30.28 -14.91
C SER A 164 -2.87 31.34 -13.88
N GLY A 165 -2.53 31.11 -12.61
CA GLY A 165 -2.98 31.96 -11.50
C GLY A 165 -4.26 31.47 -10.81
N THR A 166 -4.83 30.36 -11.21
CA THR A 166 -5.89 29.68 -10.44
C THR A 166 -5.34 29.28 -9.06
N THR A 167 -6.03 29.72 -8.02
CA THR A 167 -5.61 29.48 -6.61
C THR A 167 -6.30 28.32 -5.95
N GLU A 168 -7.45 27.89 -6.50
CA GLU A 168 -8.28 26.83 -5.93
C GLU A 168 -8.91 25.99 -7.03
N LEU A 169 -9.12 24.70 -6.72
CA LEU A 169 -9.87 23.76 -7.56
C LEU A 169 -11.05 23.21 -6.75
N CYS A 170 -12.12 22.91 -7.44
CA CYS A 170 -13.30 22.26 -6.89
C CYS A 170 -13.22 20.76 -7.21
N LEU A 171 -13.03 19.93 -6.20
CA LEU A 171 -12.78 18.51 -6.33
C LEU A 171 -13.96 17.68 -5.83
N SER A 172 -14.28 16.64 -6.59
CA SER A 172 -15.25 15.62 -6.18
C SER A 172 -14.58 14.24 -6.31
N TYR A 173 -14.65 13.45 -5.25
CA TYR A 173 -14.00 12.14 -5.21
C TYR A 173 -14.65 11.24 -4.14
N THR A 174 -14.35 9.97 -4.19
CA THR A 174 -14.74 9.00 -3.18
C THR A 174 -13.55 8.69 -2.28
N VAL A 175 -13.77 8.70 -0.97
CA VAL A 175 -12.78 8.38 0.06
C VAL A 175 -13.05 6.98 0.59
N LEU A 176 -12.00 6.20 0.83
CA LEU A 176 -12.10 4.96 1.60
C LEU A 176 -12.32 5.30 3.07
N ASP A 177 -13.34 4.68 3.65
CA ASP A 177 -13.70 4.83 5.06
C ASP A 177 -13.75 3.44 5.70
N PRO A 178 -12.62 2.97 6.25
CA PRO A 178 -12.54 1.65 6.86
C PRO A 178 -13.28 1.52 8.21
N GLY A 179 -13.82 2.63 8.74
CA GLY A 179 -14.55 2.70 10.00
C GLY A 179 -13.74 3.29 11.13
#